data_558d8cc726eaa9f2fb25cdc0a9305348
#
_entry.id   558d8cc726eaa9f2fb25cdc0a9305348
#
_cell.length_a   1.000
_cell.length_b   1.000
_cell.length_c   1.000
_cell.angle_alpha   90.00
_cell.angle_beta   90.00
_cell.angle_gamma   90.00
#
_symmetry.space_group_name_H-M   'P 1'
#
loop_
_entity.id
_entity.type
_entity.pdbx_description
1 polymer ?
#
loop_
_entity_poly.entity_id
_entity_poly.type
_entity_poly.pdbx_seq_one_letter_code
_entity_poly.pdbx_strand_id
1 'polypeptide(L)'
;MHDFRFGFTLATPRSPRDLRDICRTAEAYGYDVALGVDHLGPDRTSPFLAAVAAAYACEQLRVGSYVLNVGFWNPSILARDVMSAVRLTGGRFELGIGTGVVKAQFDAAGIPWQPFQQRVDRVSDTIDQLAELLAVEADLTAPPVLLGGTGERTLTLAAGKADIVSFGGRFQVTGQPPATLRIATAAEAEQRVAFYESIAGERAHQQERNCFVLEVEVTEDRRAAAARVAADYAPYTTVEEALESPFLLFGTEDEIAHQILQNRERFGFSYISVQRPHMEVLGPIIKLVHSLS
;
A
#
# COMPACT_ATOMS: atom_id res chain seq x y z
N MET A 1 -2.14 3.31 -19.99
CA MET A 1 -2.70 3.60 -18.65
C MET A 1 -3.23 2.29 -18.13
N HIS A 2 -2.95 1.94 -16.88
CA HIS A 2 -3.44 0.68 -16.28
C HIS A 2 -4.94 0.78 -15.95
N ASP A 3 -5.64 -0.36 -15.98
CA ASP A 3 -7.01 -0.45 -15.48
C ASP A 3 -7.06 -0.19 -13.97
N PHE A 4 -8.21 0.22 -13.45
CA PHE A 4 -8.37 0.38 -12.01
C PHE A 4 -8.27 -0.95 -11.29
N ARG A 5 -7.55 -0.93 -10.18
CA ARG A 5 -7.47 -2.02 -9.20
C ARG A 5 -7.70 -1.49 -7.79
N PHE A 6 -8.36 -2.28 -6.98
CA PHE A 6 -8.69 -1.93 -5.61
C PHE A 6 -8.13 -2.96 -4.64
N GLY A 7 -7.45 -2.48 -3.60
CA GLY A 7 -6.90 -3.32 -2.55
C GLY A 7 -7.27 -2.84 -1.16
N PHE A 8 -7.15 -3.73 -0.20
CA PHE A 8 -7.32 -3.40 1.20
C PHE A 8 -6.33 -4.16 2.08
N THR A 9 -5.95 -3.56 3.22
CA THR A 9 -5.11 -4.25 4.18
C THR A 9 -5.95 -5.21 5.02
N LEU A 10 -5.49 -6.46 5.15
CA LEU A 10 -6.05 -7.42 6.08
C LEU A 10 -5.71 -6.97 7.51
N ALA A 11 -6.73 -6.65 8.29
CA ALA A 11 -6.59 -6.61 9.73
C ALA A 11 -6.40 -8.04 10.27
N THR A 12 -5.94 -8.16 11.52
CA THR A 12 -5.84 -9.48 12.14
C THR A 12 -7.22 -10.14 12.24
N PRO A 13 -7.47 -11.23 11.51
CA PRO A 13 -8.75 -11.92 11.57
C PRO A 13 -8.95 -12.56 12.94
N ARG A 14 -10.16 -12.49 13.46
CA ARG A 14 -10.51 -13.05 14.78
C ARG A 14 -10.70 -14.56 14.72
N SER A 15 -10.99 -15.11 13.55
CA SER A 15 -11.22 -16.53 13.32
C SER A 15 -11.12 -16.87 11.83
N PRO A 16 -11.03 -18.18 11.47
CA PRO A 16 -11.11 -18.60 10.07
C PRO A 16 -12.42 -18.22 9.37
N ARG A 17 -13.51 -18.11 10.12
CA ARG A 17 -14.80 -17.65 9.59
C ARG A 17 -14.76 -16.16 9.26
N ASP A 18 -14.27 -15.36 10.20
CA ASP A 18 -14.10 -13.91 10.01
C ASP A 18 -13.25 -13.60 8.78
N LEU A 19 -12.13 -14.29 8.58
CA LEU A 19 -11.31 -14.15 7.39
C LEU A 19 -12.07 -14.46 6.10
N ARG A 20 -12.84 -15.57 6.08
CA ARG A 20 -13.66 -15.91 4.91
C ARG A 20 -14.72 -14.87 4.62
N ASP A 21 -15.39 -14.38 5.65
CA ASP A 21 -16.44 -13.38 5.51
C ASP A 21 -15.85 -12.06 4.97
N ILE A 22 -14.68 -11.63 5.46
CA ILE A 22 -13.94 -10.47 4.94
C ILE A 22 -13.61 -10.66 3.46
N CYS A 23 -12.99 -11.80 3.08
CA CYS A 23 -12.55 -12.03 1.70
C CYS A 23 -13.74 -12.10 0.72
N ARG A 24 -14.82 -12.79 1.09
CA ARG A 24 -16.03 -12.87 0.26
C ARG A 24 -16.73 -11.53 0.10
N THR A 25 -16.79 -10.74 1.16
CA THR A 25 -17.33 -9.38 1.09
C THR A 25 -16.51 -8.52 0.15
N ALA A 26 -15.17 -8.61 0.23
CA ALA A 26 -14.27 -7.89 -0.66
C ALA A 26 -14.47 -8.30 -2.13
N GLU A 27 -14.55 -9.61 -2.43
CA GLU A 27 -14.84 -10.09 -3.80
C GLU A 27 -16.21 -9.60 -4.31
N ALA A 28 -17.23 -9.62 -3.47
CA ALA A 28 -18.58 -9.14 -3.85
C ALA A 28 -18.60 -7.63 -4.16
N TYR A 29 -17.73 -6.86 -3.53
CA TYR A 29 -17.56 -5.44 -3.83
C TYR A 29 -16.70 -5.19 -5.08
N GLY A 30 -15.91 -6.16 -5.55
CA GLY A 30 -15.02 -6.01 -6.69
C GLY A 30 -13.60 -5.58 -6.31
N TYR A 31 -13.16 -5.86 -5.09
CA TYR A 31 -11.75 -5.72 -4.73
C TYR A 31 -10.89 -6.75 -5.47
N ASP A 32 -9.69 -6.35 -5.83
CA ASP A 32 -8.71 -7.16 -6.55
C ASP A 32 -7.67 -7.79 -5.63
N VAL A 33 -7.30 -7.10 -4.53
CA VAL A 33 -6.13 -7.47 -3.72
C VAL A 33 -6.39 -7.36 -2.22
N ALA A 34 -6.04 -8.42 -1.47
CA ALA A 34 -6.01 -8.44 -0.01
C ALA A 34 -4.54 -8.46 0.49
N LEU A 35 -4.15 -7.49 1.31
CA LEU A 35 -2.77 -7.19 1.66
C LEU A 35 -2.49 -7.40 3.15
N GLY A 36 -1.63 -8.36 3.49
CA GLY A 36 -1.11 -8.56 4.84
C GLY A 36 -0.14 -7.47 5.26
N VAL A 37 -0.20 -7.03 6.52
CA VAL A 37 0.72 -6.03 7.07
C VAL A 37 1.77 -6.69 7.96
N ASP A 38 3.03 -6.23 7.89
CA ASP A 38 4.14 -6.78 8.66
C ASP A 38 4.44 -5.91 9.89
N HIS A 39 3.61 -6.07 10.90
CA HIS A 39 3.78 -5.45 12.20
C HIS A 39 3.91 -6.51 13.30
N LEU A 40 4.80 -6.26 14.27
CA LEU A 40 4.98 -7.10 15.43
C LEU A 40 4.01 -6.71 16.56
N GLY A 41 3.51 -7.70 17.28
CA GLY A 41 2.63 -7.51 18.43
C GLY A 41 1.69 -8.70 18.64
N PRO A 42 1.06 -8.81 19.83
CA PRO A 42 0.19 -9.93 20.17
C PRO A 42 -1.06 -10.03 19.28
N ASP A 43 -1.55 -8.87 18.80
CA ASP A 43 -2.74 -8.78 17.95
C ASP A 43 -2.37 -8.59 16.47
N ARG A 44 -1.26 -9.19 16.03
CA ARG A 44 -0.79 -9.10 14.66
C ARG A 44 -0.64 -10.48 14.04
N THR A 45 -1.06 -10.61 12.79
CA THR A 45 -0.95 -11.86 12.03
C THR A 45 0.25 -11.77 11.08
N SER A 46 0.99 -12.87 10.94
CA SER A 46 2.06 -12.97 9.94
C SER A 46 1.51 -12.64 8.54
N PRO A 47 2.14 -11.74 7.77
CA PRO A 47 1.67 -11.34 6.45
C PRO A 47 1.57 -12.53 5.48
N PHE A 48 2.51 -13.47 5.51
CA PHE A 48 2.47 -14.67 4.65
C PHE A 48 1.34 -15.61 5.04
N LEU A 49 1.15 -15.87 6.35
CA LEU A 49 0.05 -16.73 6.81
C LEU A 49 -1.30 -16.10 6.49
N ALA A 50 -1.45 -14.78 6.67
CA ALA A 50 -2.67 -14.06 6.32
C ALA A 50 -2.95 -14.12 4.82
N ALA A 51 -1.95 -13.87 3.97
CA ALA A 51 -2.07 -13.90 2.53
C ALA A 51 -2.46 -15.29 1.99
N VAL A 52 -1.77 -16.35 2.44
CA VAL A 52 -2.08 -17.72 2.04
C VAL A 52 -3.48 -18.14 2.51
N ALA A 53 -3.83 -17.83 3.76
CA ALA A 53 -5.17 -18.14 4.28
C ALA A 53 -6.27 -17.37 3.53
N ALA A 54 -6.06 -16.11 3.16
CA ALA A 54 -6.97 -15.33 2.34
C ALA A 54 -7.14 -15.94 0.94
N ALA A 55 -6.05 -16.38 0.30
CA ALA A 55 -6.10 -17.04 -1.01
C ALA A 55 -6.92 -18.33 -1.02
N TYR A 56 -6.94 -19.05 0.10
CA TYR A 56 -7.81 -20.23 0.27
C TYR A 56 -9.25 -19.89 0.69
N ALA A 57 -9.46 -18.68 1.20
CA ALA A 57 -10.80 -18.22 1.61
C ALA A 57 -11.63 -17.67 0.45
N CYS A 58 -11.00 -17.34 -0.68
CA CYS A 58 -11.59 -16.73 -1.86
C CYS A 58 -10.94 -17.25 -3.14
N GLU A 59 -11.62 -17.05 -4.29
CA GLU A 59 -11.20 -17.65 -5.57
C GLU A 59 -10.46 -16.67 -6.47
N GLN A 60 -10.79 -15.37 -6.43
CA GLN A 60 -10.32 -14.39 -7.40
C GLN A 60 -9.31 -13.38 -6.84
N LEU A 61 -9.42 -13.03 -5.54
CA LEU A 61 -8.52 -12.05 -4.94
C LEU A 61 -7.06 -12.45 -5.12
N ARG A 62 -6.27 -11.52 -5.62
CA ARG A 62 -4.83 -11.56 -5.40
C ARG A 62 -4.57 -11.30 -3.91
N VAL A 63 -3.46 -11.77 -3.44
CA VAL A 63 -3.05 -11.60 -2.04
C VAL A 63 -1.61 -11.12 -2.00
N GLY A 64 -1.23 -10.42 -0.96
CA GLY A 64 0.15 -9.93 -0.89
C GLY A 64 0.49 -9.32 0.46
N SER A 65 1.53 -8.53 0.48
CA SER A 65 1.98 -7.77 1.65
C SER A 65 1.96 -6.26 1.38
N TYR A 66 1.62 -5.48 2.42
CA TYR A 66 1.68 -4.02 2.35
C TYR A 66 2.13 -3.42 3.69
N VAL A 67 3.41 -3.30 3.87
CA VAL A 67 4.55 -3.89 3.15
C VAL A 67 5.36 -4.71 4.16
N LEU A 68 6.11 -5.70 3.69
CA LEU A 68 7.08 -6.40 4.55
C LEU A 68 8.16 -5.43 4.99
N ASN A 69 8.52 -5.49 6.25
CA ASN A 69 9.68 -4.79 6.77
C ASN A 69 10.93 -5.64 6.54
N VAL A 70 11.71 -5.34 5.50
CA VAL A 70 12.90 -6.15 5.15
C VAL A 70 13.91 -6.24 6.29
N GLY A 71 13.85 -5.33 7.27
CA GLY A 71 14.68 -5.40 8.47
C GLY A 71 14.46 -6.65 9.32
N PHE A 72 13.27 -7.24 9.26
CA PHE A 72 12.90 -8.44 10.03
C PHE A 72 13.32 -9.74 9.34
N TRP A 73 13.74 -9.70 8.07
CA TRP A 73 13.90 -10.88 7.24
C TRP A 73 15.36 -11.12 6.86
N ASN A 74 15.75 -12.39 6.91
CA ASN A 74 16.92 -12.87 6.19
C ASN A 74 16.52 -13.08 4.73
N PRO A 75 17.28 -12.63 3.73
CA PRO A 75 16.90 -12.72 2.30
C PRO A 75 16.63 -14.16 1.83
N SER A 76 17.40 -15.14 2.26
CA SER A 76 17.20 -16.55 1.86
C SER A 76 15.92 -17.13 2.49
N ILE A 77 15.61 -16.77 3.74
CA ILE A 77 14.35 -17.17 4.39
C ILE A 77 13.17 -16.51 3.68
N LEU A 78 13.30 -15.21 3.37
CA LEU A 78 12.28 -14.46 2.66
C LEU A 78 12.01 -15.07 1.27
N ALA A 79 13.06 -15.41 0.51
CA ALA A 79 12.93 -16.05 -0.80
C ALA A 79 12.15 -17.37 -0.71
N ARG A 80 12.48 -18.23 0.26
CA ARG A 80 11.73 -19.48 0.52
C ARG A 80 10.26 -19.21 0.78
N ASP A 81 9.96 -18.21 1.60
CA ASP A 81 8.57 -17.90 2.00
C ASP A 81 7.80 -17.24 0.85
N VAL A 82 8.45 -16.39 0.03
CA VAL A 82 7.89 -15.85 -1.21
C VAL A 82 7.58 -16.96 -2.22
N MET A 83 8.53 -17.87 -2.48
CA MET A 83 8.31 -19.02 -3.37
C MET A 83 7.14 -19.88 -2.89
N SER A 84 7.07 -20.12 -1.59
CA SER A 84 5.98 -20.89 -0.97
C SER A 84 4.64 -20.17 -1.16
N ALA A 85 4.59 -18.86 -0.92
CA ALA A 85 3.39 -18.07 -1.10
C ALA A 85 2.92 -18.06 -2.56
N VAL A 86 3.83 -17.88 -3.52
CA VAL A 86 3.50 -17.92 -4.97
C VAL A 86 2.91 -19.28 -5.34
N ARG A 87 3.53 -20.39 -4.94
CA ARG A 87 3.02 -21.75 -5.21
C ARG A 87 1.67 -22.01 -4.56
N LEU A 88 1.53 -21.72 -3.27
CA LEU A 88 0.33 -22.00 -2.51
C LEU A 88 -0.87 -21.12 -2.91
N THR A 89 -0.62 -19.95 -3.50
CA THR A 89 -1.67 -19.05 -3.99
C THR A 89 -1.96 -19.20 -5.48
N GLY A 90 -1.29 -20.12 -6.17
CA GLY A 90 -1.43 -20.30 -7.61
C GLY A 90 -1.00 -19.07 -8.43
N GLY A 91 0.07 -18.38 -8.00
CA GLY A 91 0.60 -17.19 -8.67
C GLY A 91 -0.13 -15.88 -8.34
N ARG A 92 -1.11 -15.90 -7.43
CA ARG A 92 -1.87 -14.71 -7.02
C ARG A 92 -1.15 -13.84 -5.97
N PHE A 93 0.09 -14.12 -5.63
CA PHE A 93 0.85 -13.36 -4.63
C PHE A 93 1.48 -12.10 -5.21
N GLU A 94 1.44 -10.98 -4.47
CA GLU A 94 2.14 -9.72 -4.73
C GLU A 94 3.07 -9.39 -3.56
N LEU A 95 4.32 -9.04 -3.86
CA LEU A 95 5.34 -8.79 -2.85
C LEU A 95 5.50 -7.28 -2.59
N GLY A 96 4.81 -6.78 -1.58
CA GLY A 96 5.06 -5.42 -1.10
C GLY A 96 6.18 -5.41 -0.07
N ILE A 97 7.23 -4.61 -0.27
CA ILE A 97 8.36 -4.50 0.65
C ILE A 97 8.72 -3.05 0.96
N GLY A 98 9.34 -2.82 2.10
CA GLY A 98 9.72 -1.48 2.55
C GLY A 98 10.77 -1.48 3.66
N THR A 99 11.20 -0.27 4.04
CA THR A 99 12.31 -0.03 4.97
C THR A 99 11.97 -0.27 6.45
N GLY A 100 10.68 -0.41 6.79
CA GLY A 100 10.20 -0.32 8.18
C GLY A 100 10.24 1.12 8.73
N VAL A 101 9.27 1.46 9.57
CA VAL A 101 9.10 2.83 10.09
C VAL A 101 8.93 2.91 11.60
N VAL A 102 8.75 1.79 12.28
CA VAL A 102 8.45 1.74 13.72
C VAL A 102 9.65 1.19 14.49
N LYS A 103 10.51 2.10 15.01
CA LYS A 103 11.72 1.73 15.76
C LYS A 103 11.42 0.76 16.92
N ALA A 104 10.35 0.99 17.66
CA ALA A 104 9.99 0.14 18.80
C ALA A 104 9.82 -1.34 18.44
N GLN A 105 9.41 -1.66 17.21
CA GLN A 105 9.29 -3.04 16.75
C GLN A 105 10.66 -3.68 16.47
N PHE A 106 11.62 -2.91 15.98
CA PHE A 106 13.02 -3.35 15.85
C PHE A 106 13.61 -3.64 17.22
N ASP A 107 13.42 -2.73 18.18
CA ASP A 107 13.88 -2.90 19.56
C ASP A 107 13.26 -4.17 20.19
N ALA A 108 11.97 -4.38 20.03
CA ALA A 108 11.26 -5.55 20.54
C ALA A 108 11.75 -6.87 19.90
N ALA A 109 12.17 -6.83 18.64
CA ALA A 109 12.72 -7.98 17.92
C ALA A 109 14.22 -8.19 18.18
N GLY A 110 14.88 -7.32 18.93
CA GLY A 110 16.34 -7.36 19.11
C GLY A 110 17.14 -7.03 17.83
N ILE A 111 16.52 -6.34 16.89
CA ILE A 111 17.12 -5.99 15.60
C ILE A 111 17.64 -4.54 15.66
N PRO A 112 18.89 -4.28 15.28
CA PRO A 112 19.44 -2.93 15.29
C PRO A 112 18.67 -1.96 14.37
N TRP A 113 18.30 -0.79 14.90
CA TRP A 113 17.73 0.28 14.12
C TRP A 113 18.81 1.01 13.33
N GLN A 114 18.92 0.68 12.06
CA GLN A 114 19.91 1.28 11.17
C GLN A 114 19.50 2.68 10.69
N PRO A 115 20.46 3.55 10.31
CA PRO A 115 20.18 4.79 9.60
C PRO A 115 19.29 4.57 8.37
N PHE A 116 18.48 5.57 8.02
CA PHE A 116 17.49 5.43 6.94
C PHE A 116 18.10 4.99 5.60
N GLN A 117 19.29 5.55 5.24
CA GLN A 117 19.99 5.14 4.02
C GLN A 117 20.29 3.64 4.00
N GLN A 118 20.86 3.11 5.08
CA GLN A 118 21.18 1.68 5.18
C GLN A 118 19.92 0.79 5.11
N ARG A 119 18.79 1.28 5.60
CA ARG A 119 17.50 0.55 5.45
C ARG A 119 16.99 0.57 4.02
N VAL A 120 17.21 1.66 3.27
CA VAL A 120 16.90 1.73 1.83
C VAL A 120 17.84 0.81 1.04
N ASP A 121 19.16 0.84 1.32
CA ASP A 121 20.13 -0.04 0.68
C ASP A 121 19.77 -1.51 0.93
N ARG A 122 19.39 -1.86 2.15
CA ARG A 122 18.90 -3.21 2.48
C ARG A 122 17.67 -3.63 1.66
N VAL A 123 16.72 -2.73 1.38
CA VAL A 123 15.59 -3.03 0.47
C VAL A 123 16.11 -3.34 -0.92
N SER A 124 17.03 -2.52 -1.45
CA SER A 124 17.65 -2.72 -2.75
C SER A 124 18.33 -4.08 -2.86
N ASP A 125 19.21 -4.39 -1.90
CA ASP A 125 19.97 -5.64 -1.86
C ASP A 125 19.03 -6.86 -1.72
N THR A 126 17.96 -6.71 -0.94
CA THR A 126 16.97 -7.77 -0.76
C THR A 126 16.24 -8.07 -2.07
N ILE A 127 15.85 -7.05 -2.85
CA ILE A 127 15.21 -7.25 -4.15
C ILE A 127 16.15 -7.99 -5.10
N ASP A 128 17.43 -7.59 -5.19
CA ASP A 128 18.40 -8.22 -6.07
C ASP A 128 18.63 -9.68 -5.69
N GLN A 129 18.84 -9.96 -4.40
CA GLN A 129 19.00 -11.33 -3.92
C GLN A 129 17.73 -12.19 -4.13
N LEU A 130 16.53 -11.61 -3.95
CA LEU A 130 15.29 -12.32 -4.24
C LEU A 130 15.17 -12.65 -5.73
N ALA A 131 15.50 -11.70 -6.60
CA ALA A 131 15.47 -11.92 -8.05
C ALA A 131 16.42 -13.07 -8.45
N GLU A 132 17.65 -13.10 -7.92
CA GLU A 132 18.62 -14.17 -8.15
C GLU A 132 18.12 -15.53 -7.64
N LEU A 133 17.56 -15.58 -6.42
CA LEU A 133 17.07 -16.80 -5.80
C LEU A 133 15.81 -17.35 -6.49
N LEU A 134 14.93 -16.46 -6.99
CA LEU A 134 13.75 -16.86 -7.73
C LEU A 134 14.06 -17.31 -9.16
N ALA A 135 15.11 -16.75 -9.78
CA ALA A 135 15.50 -17.08 -11.16
C ALA A 135 15.95 -18.54 -11.35
N VAL A 136 16.37 -19.24 -10.30
CA VAL A 136 16.75 -20.67 -10.37
C VAL A 136 15.56 -21.62 -10.41
N GLU A 137 14.35 -21.13 -10.13
CA GLU A 137 13.11 -21.91 -10.11
C GLU A 137 12.39 -21.76 -11.47
N ALA A 138 12.69 -22.64 -12.41
CA ALA A 138 12.21 -22.54 -13.79
C ALA A 138 10.68 -22.50 -13.94
N ASP A 139 9.95 -23.11 -13.01
CA ASP A 139 8.48 -23.22 -13.05
C ASP A 139 7.77 -22.13 -12.22
N LEU A 140 8.51 -21.14 -11.70
CA LEU A 140 7.96 -20.11 -10.85
C LEU A 140 8.03 -18.73 -11.53
N THR A 141 6.88 -18.13 -11.75
CA THR A 141 6.84 -16.71 -12.12
C THR A 141 7.06 -15.85 -10.87
N ALA A 142 8.06 -14.97 -10.91
CA ALA A 142 8.30 -14.03 -9.82
C ALA A 142 7.06 -13.15 -9.58
N PRO A 143 6.68 -12.91 -8.32
CA PRO A 143 5.55 -12.04 -8.03
C PRO A 143 5.88 -10.58 -8.35
N PRO A 144 4.90 -9.75 -8.74
CA PRO A 144 5.14 -8.31 -8.88
C PRO A 144 5.59 -7.70 -7.54
N VAL A 145 6.57 -6.81 -7.63
CA VAL A 145 7.18 -6.14 -6.48
C VAL A 145 6.56 -4.75 -6.30
N LEU A 146 5.92 -4.53 -5.15
CA LEU A 146 5.43 -3.22 -4.73
C LEU A 146 6.44 -2.58 -3.77
N LEU A 147 6.86 -1.35 -4.09
CA LEU A 147 7.67 -0.51 -3.21
C LEU A 147 6.88 0.72 -2.77
N GLY A 148 6.77 0.89 -1.45
CA GLY A 148 6.12 2.03 -0.83
C GLY A 148 7.12 3.04 -0.29
N GLY A 149 6.81 4.32 -0.45
CA GLY A 149 7.55 5.40 0.17
C GLY A 149 7.20 6.77 -0.36
N THR A 150 7.45 7.79 0.47
CA THR A 150 7.16 9.19 0.14
C THR A 150 8.43 10.00 -0.13
N GLY A 151 9.58 9.48 0.26
CA GLY A 151 10.87 10.17 0.14
C GLY A 151 11.54 9.90 -1.21
N GLU A 152 12.36 10.85 -1.66
CA GLU A 152 13.08 10.74 -2.95
C GLU A 152 13.89 9.46 -3.08
N ARG A 153 14.58 9.03 -2.02
CA ARG A 153 15.40 7.81 -2.04
C ARG A 153 14.58 6.55 -2.29
N THR A 154 13.41 6.44 -1.65
CA THR A 154 12.51 5.30 -1.87
C THR A 154 11.85 5.35 -3.23
N LEU A 155 11.48 6.54 -3.73
CA LEU A 155 10.95 6.72 -5.08
C LEU A 155 12.00 6.41 -6.15
N THR A 156 13.27 6.81 -5.93
CA THR A 156 14.38 6.46 -6.83
C THR A 156 14.57 4.94 -6.91
N LEU A 157 14.53 4.26 -5.77
CA LEU A 157 14.61 2.80 -5.73
C LEU A 157 13.40 2.15 -6.43
N ALA A 158 12.19 2.64 -6.16
CA ALA A 158 10.97 2.14 -6.78
C ALA A 158 10.97 2.34 -8.30
N ALA A 159 11.39 3.50 -8.79
CA ALA A 159 11.53 3.78 -10.22
C ALA A 159 12.44 2.76 -10.93
N GLY A 160 13.51 2.31 -10.25
CA GLY A 160 14.46 1.34 -10.83
C GLY A 160 14.06 -0.12 -10.69
N LYS A 161 13.33 -0.51 -9.64
CA LYS A 161 13.20 -1.92 -9.23
C LYS A 161 11.77 -2.43 -8.98
N ALA A 162 10.78 -1.55 -8.86
CA ALA A 162 9.42 -1.98 -8.60
C ALA A 162 8.62 -2.23 -9.88
N ASP A 163 7.57 -3.03 -9.76
CA ASP A 163 6.48 -3.15 -10.74
C ASP A 163 5.31 -2.24 -10.35
N ILE A 164 5.14 -2.02 -9.05
CA ILE A 164 4.11 -1.17 -8.46
C ILE A 164 4.77 -0.15 -7.53
N VAL A 165 4.55 1.14 -7.82
CA VAL A 165 5.07 2.24 -7.00
C VAL A 165 3.95 2.77 -6.11
N SER A 166 4.10 2.66 -4.79
CA SER A 166 3.08 3.07 -3.85
C SER A 166 3.39 4.43 -3.24
N PHE A 167 2.44 5.35 -3.38
CA PHE A 167 2.48 6.69 -2.82
C PHE A 167 1.65 6.75 -1.54
N GLY A 168 2.27 7.20 -0.46
CA GLY A 168 1.62 7.37 0.84
C GLY A 168 1.36 8.84 1.17
N GLY A 169 0.28 9.10 1.89
CA GLY A 169 -0.19 10.45 2.21
C GLY A 169 0.26 11.01 3.57
N ARG A 170 1.12 10.31 4.34
CA ARG A 170 1.61 10.79 5.64
C ARG A 170 3.07 11.22 5.54
N PHE A 171 3.33 12.48 5.83
CA PHE A 171 4.67 13.06 5.82
C PHE A 171 5.12 13.43 7.23
N GLN A 172 6.37 13.10 7.55
CA GLN A 172 7.02 13.58 8.78
C GLN A 172 7.17 15.11 8.71
N VAL A 173 6.76 15.79 9.76
CA VAL A 173 6.94 17.24 9.88
C VAL A 173 8.41 17.54 10.16
N THR A 174 9.03 18.32 9.28
CA THR A 174 10.46 18.69 9.40
C THR A 174 10.72 19.47 10.68
N GLY A 175 11.76 19.09 11.40
CA GLY A 175 12.16 19.74 12.66
C GLY A 175 11.31 19.34 13.88
N GLN A 176 10.34 18.47 13.72
CA GLN A 176 9.53 17.94 14.82
C GLN A 176 9.98 16.52 15.24
N PRO A 177 9.64 16.09 16.46
CA PRO A 177 9.94 14.73 16.92
C PRO A 177 9.48 13.65 15.94
N PRO A 178 10.15 12.48 15.92
CA PRO A 178 9.71 11.35 15.10
C PRO A 178 8.22 11.02 15.32
N ALA A 179 7.53 10.64 14.22
CA ALA A 179 6.10 10.36 14.19
C ALA A 179 5.17 11.59 14.38
N THR A 180 5.69 12.82 14.36
CA THR A 180 4.86 14.01 14.13
C THR A 180 4.54 14.08 12.65
N LEU A 181 3.32 13.70 12.29
CA LEU A 181 2.91 13.54 10.90
C LEU A 181 1.94 14.64 10.47
N ARG A 182 1.86 14.87 9.17
CA ARG A 182 0.84 15.65 8.51
C ARG A 182 0.35 14.95 7.24
N ILE A 183 -0.76 15.39 6.72
CA ILE A 183 -1.27 14.91 5.44
C ILE A 183 -0.50 15.60 4.30
N ALA A 184 -0.16 14.84 3.27
CA ALA A 184 0.43 15.38 2.06
C ALA A 184 -0.61 16.18 1.28
N THR A 185 -0.22 17.36 0.83
CA THR A 185 -1.04 18.20 -0.04
C THR A 185 -1.09 17.65 -1.47
N ALA A 186 -2.06 18.08 -2.26
CA ALA A 186 -2.13 17.74 -3.68
C ALA A 186 -0.88 18.20 -4.45
N ALA A 187 -0.36 19.39 -4.14
CA ALA A 187 0.85 19.90 -4.76
C ALA A 187 2.09 19.04 -4.44
N GLU A 188 2.19 18.54 -3.22
CA GLU A 188 3.28 17.62 -2.85
C GLU A 188 3.14 16.25 -3.52
N ALA A 189 1.91 15.75 -3.68
CA ALA A 189 1.66 14.54 -4.46
C ALA A 189 2.11 14.72 -5.92
N GLU A 190 1.78 15.84 -6.56
CA GLU A 190 2.26 16.17 -7.91
C GLU A 190 3.79 16.24 -7.98
N GLN A 191 4.43 16.92 -7.04
CA GLN A 191 5.89 16.99 -6.99
C GLN A 191 6.53 15.60 -6.87
N ARG A 192 5.95 14.69 -6.06
CA ARG A 192 6.46 13.34 -5.91
C ARG A 192 6.25 12.49 -7.16
N VAL A 193 5.10 12.63 -7.82
CA VAL A 193 4.83 11.97 -9.09
C VAL A 193 5.79 12.47 -10.17
N ALA A 194 5.95 13.79 -10.32
CA ALA A 194 6.86 14.38 -11.30
C ALA A 194 8.33 13.97 -11.03
N PHE A 195 8.75 13.95 -9.77
CA PHE A 195 10.08 13.47 -9.39
C PHE A 195 10.27 12.01 -9.79
N TYR A 196 9.32 11.13 -9.44
CA TYR A 196 9.34 9.73 -9.83
C TYR A 196 9.41 9.55 -11.36
N GLU A 197 8.55 10.24 -12.12
CA GLU A 197 8.54 10.18 -13.59
C GLU A 197 9.85 10.63 -14.22
N SER A 198 10.48 11.67 -13.67
CA SER A 198 11.76 12.18 -14.15
C SER A 198 12.90 11.16 -14.04
N ILE A 199 12.81 10.23 -13.07
CA ILE A 199 13.80 9.18 -12.84
C ILE A 199 13.44 7.91 -13.59
N ALA A 200 12.18 7.50 -13.57
CA ALA A 200 11.71 6.27 -14.17
C ALA A 200 11.71 6.34 -15.72
N GLY A 201 11.57 7.54 -16.31
CA GLY A 201 11.51 7.71 -17.77
C GLY A 201 10.43 6.83 -18.39
N GLU A 202 10.76 6.12 -19.46
CA GLU A 202 9.84 5.20 -20.18
C GLU A 202 9.28 4.10 -19.27
N ARG A 203 10.02 3.70 -18.25
CA ARG A 203 9.57 2.67 -17.30
C ARG A 203 8.33 3.11 -16.50
N ALA A 204 8.11 4.42 -16.30
CA ALA A 204 6.94 4.96 -15.62
C ALA A 204 5.61 4.55 -16.27
N HIS A 205 5.61 4.26 -17.58
CA HIS A 205 4.42 3.81 -18.31
C HIS A 205 4.11 2.32 -18.09
N GLN A 206 5.09 1.55 -17.65
CA GLN A 206 4.97 0.11 -17.39
C GLN A 206 4.66 -0.17 -15.93
N GLN A 207 5.03 0.75 -15.02
CA GLN A 207 4.82 0.61 -13.59
C GLN A 207 3.41 1.06 -13.20
N GLU A 208 2.73 0.26 -12.39
CA GLU A 208 1.46 0.64 -11.79
C GLU A 208 1.68 1.61 -10.62
N ARG A 209 0.80 2.59 -10.45
CA ARG A 209 0.88 3.56 -9.35
C ARG A 209 -0.22 3.29 -8.33
N ASN A 210 0.19 2.90 -7.14
CA ASN A 210 -0.70 2.70 -6.01
C ASN A 210 -0.82 3.98 -5.19
N CYS A 211 -2.06 4.36 -4.88
CA CYS A 211 -2.41 5.37 -3.89
C CYS A 211 -2.92 4.68 -2.63
N PHE A 212 -2.23 4.84 -1.51
CA PHE A 212 -2.72 4.37 -0.22
C PHE A 212 -3.60 5.44 0.42
N VAL A 213 -4.90 5.27 0.29
CA VAL A 213 -5.90 6.17 0.86
C VAL A 213 -5.98 5.98 2.36
N LEU A 214 -5.92 7.08 3.10
CA LEU A 214 -5.85 7.10 4.55
C LEU A 214 -7.22 7.12 5.22
N GLU A 215 -8.19 7.78 4.58
CA GLU A 215 -9.55 7.93 5.08
C GLU A 215 -10.55 7.92 3.92
N VAL A 216 -11.68 7.25 4.11
CA VAL A 216 -12.83 7.28 3.21
C VAL A 216 -14.08 7.51 4.04
N GLU A 217 -14.81 8.57 3.76
CA GLU A 217 -16.07 8.86 4.44
C GLU A 217 -17.14 9.30 3.45
N VAL A 218 -18.23 8.55 3.37
CA VAL A 218 -19.43 8.92 2.60
C VAL A 218 -20.25 9.90 3.42
N THR A 219 -20.40 11.11 2.90
CA THR A 219 -21.06 12.24 3.60
C THR A 219 -21.56 13.30 2.61
N GLU A 220 -22.61 14.01 3.00
CA GLU A 220 -23.07 15.22 2.29
C GLU A 220 -22.24 16.47 2.68
N ASP A 221 -21.47 16.41 3.77
CA ASP A 221 -20.65 17.53 4.27
C ASP A 221 -19.16 17.16 4.24
N ARG A 222 -18.56 17.25 3.07
CA ARG A 222 -17.12 17.02 2.83
C ARG A 222 -16.24 17.90 3.74
N ARG A 223 -16.70 19.14 4.00
CA ARG A 223 -15.91 20.08 4.80
C ARG A 223 -15.85 19.68 6.26
N ALA A 224 -16.96 19.20 6.81
CA ALA A 224 -16.97 18.67 8.17
C ALA A 224 -16.09 17.40 8.31
N ALA A 225 -16.12 16.49 7.32
CA ALA A 225 -15.24 15.33 7.30
C ALA A 225 -13.75 15.74 7.24
N ALA A 226 -13.39 16.65 6.36
CA ALA A 226 -12.03 17.16 6.26
C ALA A 226 -11.58 17.88 7.54
N ALA A 227 -12.48 18.63 8.20
CA ALA A 227 -12.17 19.32 9.45
C ALA A 227 -11.86 18.34 10.60
N ARG A 228 -12.54 17.19 10.66
CA ARG A 228 -12.21 16.14 11.66
C ARG A 228 -10.80 15.59 11.43
N VAL A 229 -10.49 15.22 10.20
CA VAL A 229 -9.14 14.70 9.88
C VAL A 229 -8.07 15.77 10.10
N ALA A 230 -8.31 17.03 9.67
CA ALA A 230 -7.34 18.11 9.88
C ALA A 230 -7.08 18.36 11.37
N ALA A 231 -8.08 18.22 12.24
CA ALA A 231 -7.91 18.36 13.69
C ALA A 231 -6.92 17.34 14.27
N ASP A 232 -6.91 16.10 13.77
CA ASP A 232 -5.97 15.05 14.21
C ASP A 232 -4.53 15.34 13.83
N TYR A 233 -4.32 16.19 12.81
CA TYR A 233 -3.00 16.58 12.30
C TYR A 233 -2.66 18.06 12.57
N ALA A 234 -3.45 18.74 13.42
CA ALA A 234 -3.20 20.14 13.76
C ALA A 234 -1.85 20.34 14.48
N PRO A 235 -1.16 21.45 14.27
CA PRO A 235 -1.49 22.55 13.34
C PRO A 235 -0.92 22.36 11.91
N TYR A 236 -0.55 21.17 11.52
CA TYR A 236 0.26 20.88 10.32
C TYR A 236 -0.56 20.52 9.08
N THR A 237 -1.87 20.41 9.20
CA THR A 237 -2.80 20.16 8.08
C THR A 237 -4.02 21.06 8.23
N THR A 238 -4.35 21.82 7.23
CA THR A 238 -5.56 22.65 7.17
C THR A 238 -6.73 21.88 6.58
N VAL A 239 -7.95 22.41 6.75
CA VAL A 239 -9.17 21.82 6.16
C VAL A 239 -9.09 21.83 4.62
N GLU A 240 -8.58 22.91 4.05
CA GLU A 240 -8.42 23.06 2.61
C GLU A 240 -7.44 22.03 2.04
N GLU A 241 -6.29 21.85 2.68
CA GLU A 241 -5.31 20.81 2.29
C GLU A 241 -5.91 19.40 2.40
N ALA A 242 -6.71 19.13 3.43
CA ALA A 242 -7.38 17.84 3.60
C ALA A 242 -8.42 17.57 2.50
N LEU A 243 -9.18 18.61 2.08
CA LEU A 243 -10.18 18.50 1.01
C LEU A 243 -9.56 18.22 -0.38
N GLU A 244 -8.35 18.73 -0.63
CA GLU A 244 -7.66 18.58 -1.91
C GLU A 244 -6.71 17.40 -1.98
N SER A 245 -6.38 16.80 -0.82
CA SER A 245 -5.43 15.69 -0.77
C SER A 245 -5.94 14.45 -1.51
N PRO A 246 -5.16 13.85 -2.43
CA PRO A 246 -5.57 12.61 -3.10
C PRO A 246 -5.61 11.39 -2.18
N PHE A 247 -5.11 11.52 -0.96
CA PHE A 247 -5.05 10.45 0.04
C PHE A 247 -6.25 10.42 0.98
N LEU A 248 -7.21 11.33 0.79
CA LEU A 248 -8.44 11.44 1.57
C LEU A 248 -9.63 11.49 0.60
N LEU A 249 -10.65 10.67 0.84
CA LEU A 249 -11.83 10.57 -0.02
C LEU A 249 -13.07 10.93 0.80
N PHE A 250 -13.67 12.09 0.51
CA PHE A 250 -14.85 12.59 1.22
C PHE A 250 -15.93 13.06 0.25
N GLY A 251 -17.17 12.73 0.52
CA GLY A 251 -18.34 13.18 -0.25
C GLY A 251 -19.39 12.09 -0.38
N THR A 252 -20.36 12.28 -1.26
CA THR A 252 -21.26 11.22 -1.69
C THR A 252 -20.49 10.13 -2.45
N GLU A 253 -21.10 8.97 -2.64
CA GLU A 253 -20.48 7.88 -3.40
C GLU A 253 -20.07 8.34 -4.81
N ASP A 254 -20.92 9.13 -5.48
CA ASP A 254 -20.64 9.69 -6.81
C ASP A 254 -19.46 10.69 -6.79
N GLU A 255 -19.40 11.56 -5.79
CA GLU A 255 -18.31 12.54 -5.63
C GLU A 255 -16.97 11.82 -5.39
N ILE A 256 -16.96 10.78 -4.55
CA ILE A 256 -15.75 9.98 -4.29
C ILE A 256 -15.33 9.24 -5.56
N ALA A 257 -16.26 8.65 -6.32
CA ALA A 257 -15.95 8.00 -7.59
C ALA A 257 -15.30 8.99 -8.58
N HIS A 258 -15.85 10.18 -8.73
CA HIS A 258 -15.27 11.23 -9.58
C HIS A 258 -13.90 11.70 -9.06
N GLN A 259 -13.70 11.82 -7.74
CA GLN A 259 -12.40 12.16 -7.16
C GLN A 259 -11.34 11.08 -7.49
N ILE A 260 -11.70 9.80 -7.46
CA ILE A 260 -10.80 8.71 -7.85
C ILE A 260 -10.42 8.81 -9.34
N LEU A 261 -11.38 9.09 -10.22
CA LEU A 261 -11.10 9.32 -11.66
C LEU A 261 -10.18 10.52 -11.89
N GLN A 262 -10.44 11.65 -11.23
CA GLN A 262 -9.60 12.84 -11.29
C GLN A 262 -8.18 12.57 -10.76
N ASN A 263 -8.05 11.79 -9.69
CA ASN A 263 -6.76 11.39 -9.15
C ASN A 263 -5.97 10.50 -10.14
N ARG A 264 -6.64 9.65 -10.93
CA ARG A 264 -5.99 8.90 -12.01
C ARG A 264 -5.49 9.82 -13.11
N GLU A 265 -6.29 10.80 -13.54
CA GLU A 265 -5.89 11.75 -14.57
C GLU A 265 -4.72 12.64 -14.11
N ARG A 266 -4.77 13.09 -12.86
CA ARG A 266 -3.80 14.06 -12.31
C ARG A 266 -2.49 13.42 -11.87
N PHE A 267 -2.54 12.25 -11.25
CA PHE A 267 -1.40 11.59 -10.60
C PHE A 267 -1.04 10.24 -11.23
N GLY A 268 -1.88 9.70 -12.08
CA GLY A 268 -1.72 8.38 -12.66
C GLY A 268 -2.07 7.23 -11.70
N PHE A 269 -2.77 7.50 -10.60
CA PHE A 269 -3.15 6.48 -9.62
C PHE A 269 -4.23 5.55 -10.18
N SER A 270 -3.84 4.32 -10.49
CA SER A 270 -4.75 3.27 -10.97
C SER A 270 -5.01 2.17 -9.94
N TYR A 271 -4.11 2.00 -8.97
CA TYR A 271 -4.28 1.05 -7.89
C TYR A 271 -4.62 1.79 -6.59
N ILE A 272 -5.87 1.71 -6.17
CA ILE A 272 -6.35 2.37 -4.95
C ILE A 272 -6.38 1.33 -3.82
N SER A 273 -5.67 1.59 -2.73
CA SER A 273 -5.67 0.72 -1.57
C SER A 273 -6.07 1.45 -0.29
N VAL A 274 -6.84 0.77 0.57
CA VAL A 274 -7.36 1.31 1.82
C VAL A 274 -7.02 0.42 3.02
N GLN A 275 -7.12 0.97 4.21
CA GLN A 275 -7.12 0.16 5.42
C GLN A 275 -8.44 -0.62 5.57
N ARG A 276 -8.39 -1.77 6.27
CA ARG A 276 -9.56 -2.63 6.50
C ARG A 276 -10.82 -1.90 6.97
N PRO A 277 -10.77 -0.91 7.89
CA PRO A 277 -11.98 -0.19 8.30
C PRO A 277 -12.72 0.51 7.17
N HIS A 278 -12.02 0.93 6.11
CA HIS A 278 -12.60 1.64 4.97
C HIS A 278 -13.06 0.71 3.83
N MET A 279 -12.78 -0.60 3.92
CA MET A 279 -13.10 -1.57 2.86
C MET A 279 -14.60 -1.59 2.53
N GLU A 280 -15.44 -1.61 3.56
CA GLU A 280 -16.89 -1.69 3.36
C GLU A 280 -17.49 -0.36 2.87
N VAL A 281 -16.87 0.76 3.26
CA VAL A 281 -17.29 2.10 2.83
C VAL A 281 -16.93 2.34 1.35
N LEU A 282 -15.73 1.93 0.93
CA LEU A 282 -15.29 2.09 -0.47
C LEU A 282 -15.96 1.05 -1.40
N GLY A 283 -16.39 -0.10 -0.88
CA GLY A 283 -16.90 -1.21 -1.67
C GLY A 283 -17.98 -0.84 -2.71
N PRO A 284 -19.08 -0.17 -2.35
CA PRO A 284 -20.11 0.26 -3.31
C PRO A 284 -19.55 1.18 -4.41
N ILE A 285 -18.56 2.01 -4.07
CA ILE A 285 -17.97 3.02 -4.95
C ILE A 285 -17.12 2.38 -6.05
N ILE A 286 -16.52 1.21 -5.81
CA ILE A 286 -15.72 0.47 -6.81
C ILE A 286 -16.52 0.26 -8.11
N LYS A 287 -17.76 -0.15 -7.98
CA LYS A 287 -18.64 -0.39 -9.14
C LYS A 287 -18.94 0.90 -9.92
N LEU A 288 -19.11 2.01 -9.21
CA LEU A 288 -19.30 3.32 -9.83
C LEU A 288 -18.05 3.74 -10.62
N VAL A 289 -16.87 3.59 -10.03
CA VAL A 289 -15.60 3.91 -10.71
C VAL A 289 -15.46 3.09 -11.99
N HIS A 290 -15.71 1.78 -11.95
CA HIS A 290 -15.64 0.92 -13.15
C HIS A 290 -16.68 1.27 -14.20
N SER A 291 -17.85 1.79 -13.81
CA SER A 291 -18.89 2.19 -14.77
C SER A 291 -18.61 3.53 -15.46
N LEU A 292 -17.75 4.35 -14.87
CA LEU A 292 -17.38 5.69 -15.35
C LEU A 292 -16.01 5.73 -16.05
N SER A 293 -15.20 4.65 -15.96
CA SER A 293 -13.81 4.59 -16.46
C SER A 293 -13.65 4.10 -17.90
#